data_402d65773eb070e01d233099b9c6c092
#
_entry.id   402d65773eb070e01d233099b9c6c092
#
_cell.length_a   1.000
_cell.length_b   1.000
_cell.length_c   1.000
_cell.angle_alpha   90.00
_cell.angle_beta   90.00
_cell.angle_gamma   90.00
#
_symmetry.space_group_name_H-M   'P 1'
#
loop_
_entity.id
_entity.type
_entity.pdbx_description
1 polymer ?
#
loop_
_entity_poly.entity_id
_entity_poly.type
_entity_poly.pdbx_seq_one_letter_code
_entity_poly.pdbx_strand_id
1 'polypeptide(L)'
;FLMADHTKAVVSTGNAEIDDKMGGGIPLGSLTLIDGHSHAGKSVLSQQMMWGSLYDGFRLSFFTTENTVKSLVKQMISLNIDVQDFILLRRLRVYPMEVASAREGNLDALLAGIRSERLRGSDIVFVDALTPFVLSTPASQVVSFFEGCKRLCSEGLTIVNVIHSHAVSSELLVRIT
;
A
#
# COMPACT_ATOMS: atom_id res chain seq x y z
N PHE A 1 1.03 15.53 -19.78
CA PHE A 1 1.86 15.05 -18.66
C PHE A 1 1.42 15.77 -17.41
N LEU A 2 0.54 15.17 -16.61
CA LEU A 2 0.21 15.69 -15.29
C LEU A 2 1.41 15.42 -14.38
N MET A 3 2.06 16.46 -13.93
CA MET A 3 3.01 16.37 -12.82
C MET A 3 2.21 16.20 -11.52
N ALA A 4 2.73 15.41 -10.58
CA ALA A 4 2.14 15.29 -9.26
C ALA A 4 2.05 16.68 -8.62
N ASP A 5 0.89 17.03 -8.11
CA ASP A 5 0.70 18.27 -7.35
C ASP A 5 1.17 18.08 -5.91
N HIS A 6 2.48 18.26 -5.71
CA HIS A 6 3.11 18.17 -4.39
C HIS A 6 2.72 19.32 -3.44
N THR A 7 1.84 20.23 -3.87
CA THR A 7 1.29 21.26 -2.96
C THR A 7 0.11 20.71 -2.14
N LYS A 8 -0.51 19.60 -2.58
CA LYS A 8 -1.56 18.92 -1.84
C LYS A 8 -0.98 18.22 -0.59
N ALA A 9 -1.61 18.43 0.55
CA ALA A 9 -1.28 17.72 1.79
C ALA A 9 -1.88 16.30 1.86
N VAL A 10 -2.86 15.99 0.98
CA VAL A 10 -3.61 14.74 0.92
C VAL A 10 -3.80 14.28 -0.53
N VAL A 11 -3.96 12.98 -0.71
CA VAL A 11 -4.27 12.34 -1.99
C VAL A 11 -5.65 11.69 -1.90
N SER A 12 -6.50 11.91 -2.92
CA SER A 12 -7.81 11.29 -2.99
C SER A 12 -7.73 9.77 -2.92
N THR A 13 -8.65 9.17 -2.18
CA THR A 13 -8.83 7.70 -2.16
C THR A 13 -9.53 7.19 -3.42
N GLY A 14 -9.96 8.08 -4.32
CA GLY A 14 -10.80 7.74 -5.46
C GLY A 14 -12.28 7.54 -5.10
N ASN A 15 -12.65 7.79 -3.84
CA ASN A 15 -14.01 7.70 -3.33
C ASN A 15 -14.33 8.94 -2.49
N ALA A 16 -15.24 9.78 -2.96
CA ALA A 16 -15.57 11.06 -2.32
C ALA A 16 -16.11 10.90 -0.88
N GLU A 17 -16.89 9.85 -0.61
CA GLU A 17 -17.43 9.59 0.73
C GLU A 17 -16.32 9.21 1.73
N ILE A 18 -15.33 8.46 1.27
CA ILE A 18 -14.16 8.09 2.10
C ILE A 18 -13.28 9.30 2.31
N ASP A 19 -13.03 10.06 1.25
CA ASP A 19 -12.23 11.29 1.32
C ASP A 19 -12.82 12.28 2.32
N ASP A 20 -14.13 12.48 2.29
CA ASP A 20 -14.83 13.36 3.24
C ASP A 20 -14.63 12.90 4.69
N LYS A 21 -14.76 11.59 4.95
CA LYS A 21 -14.52 11.00 6.28
C LYS A 21 -13.05 11.04 6.73
N MET A 22 -12.11 11.06 5.78
CA MET A 22 -10.66 11.10 6.03
C MET A 22 -10.07 12.52 6.01
N GLY A 23 -10.90 13.56 5.91
CA GLY A 23 -10.42 14.94 5.86
C GLY A 23 -9.77 15.31 4.52
N GLY A 24 -10.20 14.67 3.42
CA GLY A 24 -9.77 14.97 2.05
C GLY A 24 -9.01 13.84 1.36
N GLY A 25 -8.66 12.77 2.08
CA GLY A 25 -7.97 11.62 1.52
C GLY A 25 -6.80 11.11 2.36
N ILE A 26 -5.83 10.46 1.71
CA ILE A 26 -4.63 9.92 2.37
C ILE A 26 -3.64 11.06 2.64
N PRO A 27 -3.24 11.31 3.89
CA PRO A 27 -2.21 12.31 4.16
C PRO A 27 -0.87 11.91 3.54
N LEU A 28 -0.24 12.81 2.80
CA LEU A 28 1.10 12.57 2.26
C LEU A 28 2.14 12.47 3.37
N GLY A 29 3.12 11.57 3.20
CA GLY A 29 4.13 11.31 4.22
C GLY A 29 3.59 10.52 5.42
N SER A 30 2.41 9.91 5.30
CA SER A 30 1.80 9.10 6.38
C SER A 30 1.94 7.61 6.14
N LEU A 31 1.87 6.88 7.25
CA LEU A 31 1.66 5.44 7.27
C LEU A 31 0.17 5.17 7.53
N THR A 32 -0.52 4.61 6.55
CA THR A 32 -1.94 4.24 6.64
C THR A 32 -2.07 2.73 6.77
N LEU A 33 -2.89 2.27 7.69
CA LEU A 33 -3.25 0.87 7.86
C LEU A 33 -4.73 0.67 7.53
N ILE A 34 -5.02 -0.16 6.52
CA ILE A 34 -6.37 -0.61 6.18
C ILE A 34 -6.59 -1.95 6.85
N ASP A 35 -7.39 -1.94 7.92
CA ASP A 35 -7.75 -3.14 8.66
C ASP A 35 -9.22 -3.52 8.39
N GLY A 36 -9.51 -4.81 8.34
CA GLY A 36 -10.86 -5.31 8.19
C GLY A 36 -10.93 -6.82 7.94
N HIS A 37 -12.13 -7.39 8.08
CA HIS A 37 -12.37 -8.81 7.85
C HIS A 37 -12.11 -9.23 6.39
N SER A 38 -11.85 -10.52 6.16
CA SER A 38 -11.79 -11.07 4.81
C SER A 38 -13.08 -10.76 4.05
N HIS A 39 -12.96 -10.50 2.76
CA HIS A 39 -14.08 -10.12 1.87
C HIS A 39 -14.77 -8.78 2.18
N ALA A 40 -14.22 -7.94 3.04
CA ALA A 40 -14.77 -6.61 3.36
C ALA A 40 -14.46 -5.53 2.29
N GLY A 41 -14.02 -5.91 1.10
CA GLY A 41 -13.72 -4.95 0.01
C GLY A 41 -12.41 -4.18 0.15
N LYS A 42 -11.50 -4.60 1.05
CA LYS A 42 -10.20 -3.93 1.27
C LYS A 42 -9.34 -3.81 0.01
N SER A 43 -9.27 -4.90 -0.77
CA SER A 43 -8.49 -4.90 -2.02
C SER A 43 -9.13 -4.00 -3.08
N VAL A 44 -10.46 -3.91 -3.11
CA VAL A 44 -11.17 -2.94 -3.97
C VAL A 44 -10.86 -1.52 -3.51
N LEU A 45 -10.89 -1.25 -2.20
CA LEU A 45 -10.55 0.04 -1.64
C LEU A 45 -9.08 0.41 -1.96
N SER A 46 -8.13 -0.50 -1.72
CA SER A 46 -6.72 -0.23 -2.03
C SER A 46 -6.49 0.05 -3.51
N GLN A 47 -7.20 -0.66 -4.40
CA GLN A 47 -7.15 -0.42 -5.85
C GLN A 47 -7.77 0.91 -6.26
N GLN A 48 -8.87 1.32 -5.64
CA GLN A 48 -9.46 2.65 -5.86
C GLN A 48 -8.52 3.76 -5.38
N MET A 49 -7.93 3.60 -4.19
CA MET A 49 -6.94 4.55 -3.65
C MET A 49 -5.71 4.65 -4.56
N MET A 50 -5.23 3.52 -5.08
CA MET A 50 -4.14 3.48 -6.06
C MET A 50 -4.52 4.25 -7.33
N TRP A 51 -5.73 4.05 -7.85
CA TRP A 51 -6.22 4.75 -9.02
C TRP A 51 -6.29 6.26 -8.80
N GLY A 52 -6.90 6.71 -7.71
CA GLY A 52 -6.97 8.13 -7.37
C GLY A 52 -5.60 8.78 -7.31
N SER A 53 -4.63 8.09 -6.68
CA SER A 53 -3.25 8.56 -6.58
C SER A 53 -2.55 8.66 -7.95
N LEU A 54 -2.75 7.67 -8.83
CA LEU A 54 -2.21 7.69 -10.20
C LEU A 54 -2.82 8.83 -11.01
N TYR A 55 -4.13 9.05 -10.86
CA TYR A 55 -4.84 10.12 -11.54
C TYR A 55 -4.35 11.50 -11.10
N ASP A 56 -4.05 11.66 -9.81
CA ASP A 56 -3.45 12.87 -9.23
C ASP A 56 -1.96 13.08 -9.62
N GLY A 57 -1.39 12.16 -10.38
CA GLY A 57 -0.06 12.33 -10.96
C GLY A 57 1.07 11.64 -10.18
N PHE A 58 0.79 10.96 -9.06
CA PHE A 58 1.81 10.29 -8.24
C PHE A 58 2.36 9.03 -8.91
N ARG A 59 3.57 8.64 -8.51
CA ARG A 59 4.23 7.39 -8.89
C ARG A 59 4.04 6.38 -7.77
N LEU A 60 3.58 5.18 -8.11
CA LEU A 60 3.21 4.16 -7.15
C LEU A 60 4.00 2.88 -7.32
N SER A 61 4.24 2.22 -6.20
CA SER A 61 4.66 0.82 -6.15
C SER A 61 3.63 0.01 -5.39
N PHE A 62 3.23 -1.12 -5.94
CA PHE A 62 2.20 -2.00 -5.40
C PHE A 62 2.78 -3.39 -5.16
N PHE A 63 3.02 -3.73 -3.90
CA PHE A 63 3.42 -5.05 -3.46
C PHE A 63 2.17 -5.86 -3.14
N THR A 64 1.99 -7.03 -3.75
CA THR A 64 0.77 -7.82 -3.59
C THR A 64 1.06 -9.30 -3.34
N THR A 65 0.37 -9.88 -2.35
CA THR A 65 0.32 -11.33 -2.12
C THR A 65 -0.93 -11.97 -2.72
N GLU A 66 -1.87 -11.13 -3.18
CA GLU A 66 -3.21 -11.55 -3.63
C GLU A 66 -3.28 -11.70 -5.16
N ASN A 67 -2.41 -11.03 -5.90
CA ASN A 67 -2.53 -10.90 -7.34
C ASN A 67 -1.21 -11.13 -8.09
N THR A 68 -1.32 -11.67 -9.29
CA THR A 68 -0.32 -11.47 -10.34
C THR A 68 -0.58 -10.13 -11.04
N VAL A 69 0.39 -9.65 -11.82
CA VAL A 69 0.17 -8.43 -12.63
C VAL A 69 -1.06 -8.57 -13.53
N LYS A 70 -1.20 -9.72 -14.18
CA LYS A 70 -2.31 -10.01 -15.09
C LYS A 70 -3.66 -10.06 -14.37
N SER A 71 -3.75 -10.69 -13.20
CA SER A 71 -5.00 -10.77 -12.43
C SER A 71 -5.39 -9.41 -11.86
N LEU A 72 -4.41 -8.61 -11.39
CA LEU A 72 -4.64 -7.23 -10.91
C LEU A 72 -5.23 -6.36 -12.02
N VAL A 73 -4.59 -6.33 -13.19
CA VAL A 73 -5.08 -5.54 -14.34
C VAL A 73 -6.50 -5.96 -14.72
N LYS A 74 -6.76 -7.28 -14.81
CA LYS A 74 -8.10 -7.80 -15.13
C LYS A 74 -9.14 -7.38 -14.08
N GLN A 75 -8.79 -7.44 -12.80
CA GLN A 75 -9.67 -7.04 -11.72
C GLN A 75 -9.96 -5.53 -11.77
N MET A 76 -8.95 -4.71 -12.00
CA MET A 76 -9.13 -3.26 -12.10
C MET A 76 -9.98 -2.85 -13.31
N ILE A 77 -9.79 -3.49 -14.46
CA ILE A 77 -10.65 -3.28 -15.63
C ILE A 77 -12.11 -3.62 -15.31
N SER A 78 -12.38 -4.68 -14.52
CA SER A 78 -13.75 -5.02 -14.10
C SER A 78 -14.40 -3.97 -13.19
N LEU A 79 -13.60 -3.11 -12.59
CA LEU A 79 -14.03 -1.94 -11.80
C LEU A 79 -14.08 -0.65 -12.64
N ASN A 80 -13.96 -0.75 -13.97
CA ASN A 80 -13.81 0.37 -14.90
C ASN A 80 -12.55 1.23 -14.66
N ILE A 81 -11.49 0.60 -14.16
CA ILE A 81 -10.19 1.22 -13.88
C ILE A 81 -9.15 0.58 -14.80
N ASP A 82 -8.63 1.33 -15.78
CA ASP A 82 -7.53 0.85 -16.62
C ASP A 82 -6.20 1.46 -16.17
N VAL A 83 -5.27 0.59 -15.77
CA VAL A 83 -3.93 0.97 -15.29
C VAL A 83 -2.82 0.58 -16.25
N GLN A 84 -3.12 0.03 -17.42
CA GLN A 84 -2.12 -0.50 -18.34
C GLN A 84 -1.11 0.57 -18.77
N ASP A 85 -1.59 1.76 -19.13
CA ASP A 85 -0.71 2.87 -19.53
C ASP A 85 0.20 3.30 -18.38
N PHE A 86 -0.28 3.29 -17.14
CA PHE A 86 0.54 3.63 -15.98
C PHE A 86 1.65 2.60 -15.73
N ILE A 87 1.40 1.32 -16.00
CA ILE A 87 2.41 0.26 -15.93
C ILE A 87 3.45 0.45 -17.05
N LEU A 88 3.01 0.66 -18.29
CA LEU A 88 3.89 0.88 -19.44
C LEU A 88 4.79 2.11 -19.23
N LEU A 89 4.25 3.19 -18.71
CA LEU A 89 4.97 4.44 -18.41
C LEU A 89 5.77 4.37 -17.11
N ARG A 90 5.81 3.23 -16.42
CA ARG A 90 6.49 3.01 -15.13
C ARG A 90 6.03 3.97 -14.02
N ARG A 91 4.81 4.46 -14.11
CA ARG A 91 4.17 5.22 -13.04
C ARG A 91 3.54 4.32 -11.99
N LEU A 92 3.13 3.11 -12.39
CA LEU A 92 2.74 2.02 -11.50
C LEU A 92 3.72 0.86 -11.69
N ARG A 93 4.37 0.45 -10.61
CA ARG A 93 5.18 -0.77 -10.56
C ARG A 93 4.50 -1.79 -9.66
N VAL A 94 4.28 -2.98 -10.17
CA VAL A 94 3.59 -4.07 -9.46
C VAL A 94 4.58 -5.19 -9.16
N TYR A 95 4.64 -5.58 -7.89
CA TYR A 95 5.51 -6.63 -7.36
C TYR A 95 4.67 -7.74 -6.74
N PRO A 96 4.32 -8.81 -7.51
CA PRO A 96 3.72 -10.00 -6.93
C PRO A 96 4.70 -10.67 -5.96
N MET A 97 4.22 -10.99 -4.76
CA MET A 97 4.98 -11.67 -3.72
C MET A 97 4.39 -13.05 -3.48
N GLU A 98 5.24 -14.08 -3.39
CA GLU A 98 4.78 -15.43 -3.09
C GLU A 98 4.56 -15.61 -1.58
N VAL A 99 3.37 -16.05 -1.19
CA VAL A 99 3.02 -16.33 0.20
C VAL A 99 3.89 -17.43 0.80
N ALA A 100 4.34 -18.40 -0.01
CA ALA A 100 5.27 -19.45 0.41
C ALA A 100 6.64 -18.90 0.85
N SER A 101 7.01 -17.70 0.45
CA SER A 101 8.22 -16.99 0.89
C SER A 101 8.00 -16.16 2.17
N ALA A 102 6.81 -16.16 2.75
CA ALA A 102 6.54 -15.52 4.04
C ALA A 102 7.18 -16.33 5.19
N ARG A 103 8.51 -16.33 5.24
CA ARG A 103 9.34 -16.94 6.30
C ARG A 103 9.96 -15.86 7.16
N GLU A 104 10.57 -16.25 8.25
CA GLU A 104 11.34 -15.37 9.12
C GLU A 104 12.37 -14.54 8.28
N GLY A 105 12.42 -13.23 8.47
CA GLY A 105 13.29 -12.32 7.70
C GLY A 105 12.63 -11.66 6.47
N ASN A 106 11.44 -12.06 6.07
CA ASN A 106 10.80 -11.51 4.87
C ASN A 106 10.23 -10.09 5.06
N LEU A 107 9.90 -9.69 6.30
CA LEU A 107 9.55 -8.29 6.58
C LEU A 107 10.73 -7.35 6.36
N ASP A 108 11.95 -7.78 6.69
CA ASP A 108 13.15 -6.99 6.43
C ASP A 108 13.41 -6.85 4.92
N ALA A 109 13.22 -7.94 4.17
CA ALA A 109 13.33 -7.91 2.71
C ALA A 109 12.24 -7.01 2.08
N LEU A 110 11.01 -7.07 2.58
CA LEU A 110 9.93 -6.18 2.14
C LEU A 110 10.25 -4.72 2.46
N LEU A 111 10.73 -4.41 3.65
CA LEU A 111 11.14 -3.05 4.02
C LEU A 111 12.29 -2.55 3.15
N ALA A 112 13.27 -3.40 2.83
CA ALA A 112 14.34 -3.07 1.91
C ALA A 112 13.81 -2.80 0.49
N GLY A 113 12.82 -3.58 0.02
CA GLY A 113 12.12 -3.35 -1.24
C GLY A 113 11.40 -1.99 -1.27
N ILE A 114 10.64 -1.68 -0.22
CA ILE A 114 9.95 -0.39 -0.08
C ILE A 114 10.96 0.78 -0.12
N ARG A 115 12.07 0.66 0.60
CA ARG A 115 13.14 1.66 0.57
C ARG A 115 13.76 1.82 -0.82
N SER A 116 13.97 0.72 -1.54
CA SER A 116 14.45 0.75 -2.92
C SER A 116 13.49 1.48 -3.85
N GLU A 117 12.18 1.28 -3.66
CA GLU A 117 11.18 1.96 -4.49
C GLU A 117 11.13 3.47 -4.23
N ARG A 118 11.33 3.90 -2.99
CA ARG A 118 11.51 5.32 -2.67
C ARG A 118 12.70 5.91 -3.44
N LEU A 119 13.83 5.22 -3.45
CA LEU A 119 15.04 5.66 -4.19
C LEU A 119 14.81 5.69 -5.71
N ARG A 120 13.88 4.86 -6.22
CA ARG A 120 13.46 4.85 -7.63
C ARG A 120 12.39 5.90 -7.95
N GLY A 121 12.02 6.73 -6.99
CA GLY A 121 11.07 7.84 -7.15
C GLY A 121 9.61 7.45 -7.00
N SER A 122 9.28 6.39 -6.25
CA SER A 122 7.90 6.18 -5.80
C SER A 122 7.52 7.20 -4.75
N ASP A 123 6.34 7.79 -4.91
CA ASP A 123 5.73 8.72 -3.97
C ASP A 123 4.89 7.95 -2.94
N ILE A 124 4.21 6.89 -3.39
CA ILE A 124 3.29 6.09 -2.58
C ILE A 124 3.57 4.61 -2.79
N VAL A 125 3.59 3.86 -1.70
CA VAL A 125 3.74 2.40 -1.70
C VAL A 125 2.51 1.76 -1.07
N PHE A 126 1.91 0.81 -1.76
CA PHE A 126 0.84 -0.05 -1.26
C PHE A 126 1.38 -1.46 -1.00
N VAL A 127 0.94 -2.07 0.09
CA VAL A 127 1.19 -3.49 0.41
C VAL A 127 -0.15 -4.18 0.66
N ASP A 128 -0.58 -5.04 -0.27
CA ASP A 128 -1.87 -5.75 -0.23
C ASP A 128 -1.68 -7.28 -0.48
N ALA A 129 -1.66 -8.10 0.54
CA ALA A 129 -1.83 -7.82 1.94
C ALA A 129 -0.55 -8.14 2.72
N LEU A 130 -0.36 -7.44 3.84
CA LEU A 130 0.75 -7.68 4.77
C LEU A 130 0.49 -8.91 5.67
N THR A 131 -0.76 -9.39 5.73
CA THR A 131 -1.23 -10.48 6.61
C THR A 131 -0.34 -11.70 6.64
N PRO A 132 0.08 -12.32 5.51
CA PRO A 132 0.88 -13.54 5.54
C PRO A 132 2.25 -13.34 6.22
N PHE A 133 2.82 -12.15 6.08
CA PHE A 133 4.10 -11.81 6.71
C PHE A 133 3.97 -11.63 8.22
N VAL A 134 2.89 -10.98 8.67
CA VAL A 134 2.62 -10.75 10.09
C VAL A 134 2.34 -12.06 10.83
N LEU A 135 1.58 -12.97 10.23
CA LEU A 135 1.25 -14.27 10.84
C LEU A 135 2.46 -15.19 11.02
N SER A 136 3.49 -15.04 10.19
CA SER A 136 4.68 -15.89 10.19
C SER A 136 5.88 -15.26 10.92
N THR A 137 5.72 -14.07 11.52
CA THR A 137 6.83 -13.28 12.04
C THR A 137 6.61 -12.93 13.53
N PRO A 138 7.63 -13.02 14.39
CA PRO A 138 7.54 -12.59 15.79
C PRO A 138 7.09 -11.12 15.92
N ALA A 139 6.27 -10.83 16.94
CA ALA A 139 5.71 -9.49 17.17
C ALA A 139 6.76 -8.38 17.23
N SER A 140 7.95 -8.64 17.78
CA SER A 140 9.05 -7.67 17.84
C SER A 140 9.54 -7.26 16.44
N GLN A 141 9.61 -8.19 15.51
CA GLN A 141 10.01 -7.92 14.12
C GLN A 141 8.91 -7.20 13.36
N VAL A 142 7.63 -7.50 13.65
CA VAL A 142 6.49 -6.74 13.09
C VAL A 142 6.57 -5.29 13.54
N VAL A 143 6.80 -5.03 14.82
CA VAL A 143 7.00 -3.66 15.35
C VAL A 143 8.16 -2.96 14.65
N SER A 144 9.32 -3.62 14.53
CA SER A 144 10.49 -3.08 13.82
C SER A 144 10.19 -2.72 12.36
N PHE A 145 9.38 -3.53 11.66
CA PHE A 145 8.95 -3.24 10.30
C PHE A 145 8.13 -1.94 10.26
N PHE A 146 7.13 -1.79 11.12
CA PHE A 146 6.32 -0.57 11.18
C PHE A 146 7.11 0.67 11.57
N GLU A 147 8.07 0.54 12.49
CA GLU A 147 9.01 1.62 12.81
C GLU A 147 9.87 2.01 11.60
N GLY A 148 10.32 1.02 10.82
CA GLY A 148 11.01 1.24 9.54
C GLY A 148 10.13 1.99 8.55
N CYS A 149 8.86 1.61 8.41
CA CYS A 149 7.88 2.31 7.59
C CYS A 149 7.66 3.76 8.06
N LYS A 150 7.49 3.98 9.38
CA LYS A 150 7.35 5.33 9.95
C LYS A 150 8.56 6.23 9.62
N ARG A 151 9.79 5.68 9.67
CA ARG A 151 10.99 6.43 9.25
C ARG A 151 10.96 6.81 7.78
N LEU A 152 10.58 5.88 6.89
CA LEU A 152 10.45 6.20 5.46
C LEU A 152 9.37 7.24 5.20
N CYS A 153 8.27 7.23 5.97
CA CYS A 153 7.23 8.25 5.89
C CYS A 153 7.75 9.62 6.34
N SER A 154 8.53 9.69 7.43
CA SER A 154 9.17 10.94 7.85
C SER A 154 10.14 11.53 6.83
N GLU A 155 10.62 10.69 5.92
CA GLU A 155 11.45 11.09 4.77
C GLU A 155 10.62 11.41 3.51
N GLY A 156 9.30 11.45 3.60
CA GLY A 156 8.37 11.89 2.56
C GLY A 156 7.67 10.79 1.77
N LEU A 157 7.93 9.50 2.04
CA LEU A 157 7.19 8.40 1.41
C LEU A 157 5.80 8.27 2.05
N THR A 158 4.77 7.98 1.26
CA THR A 158 3.45 7.58 1.76
C THR A 158 3.32 6.06 1.67
N ILE A 159 2.92 5.40 2.75
CA ILE A 159 2.80 3.94 2.80
C ILE A 159 1.40 3.55 3.22
N VAL A 160 0.76 2.66 2.45
CA VAL A 160 -0.55 2.09 2.74
C VAL A 160 -0.41 0.57 2.86
N ASN A 161 -0.66 0.04 4.06
CA ASN A 161 -0.65 -1.39 4.32
C ASN A 161 -2.07 -1.91 4.50
N VAL A 162 -2.40 -3.03 3.85
CA VAL A 162 -3.66 -3.76 4.02
C VAL A 162 -3.41 -4.98 4.91
N ILE A 163 -4.25 -5.16 5.92
CA ILE A 163 -4.15 -6.28 6.86
C ILE A 163 -5.54 -6.87 7.15
N HIS A 164 -5.60 -8.15 7.49
CA HIS A 164 -6.83 -8.80 7.93
C HIS A 164 -6.91 -8.77 9.46
N SER A 165 -8.02 -8.27 10.03
CA SER A 165 -8.22 -8.02 11.46
C SER A 165 -7.87 -9.18 12.39
N HIS A 166 -8.04 -10.42 11.93
CA HIS A 166 -7.71 -11.61 12.72
C HIS A 166 -6.20 -11.95 12.75
N ALA A 167 -5.40 -11.26 11.94
CA ALA A 167 -3.96 -11.52 11.83
C ALA A 167 -3.15 -10.77 12.89
N VAL A 168 -3.73 -9.75 13.52
CA VAL A 168 -3.05 -8.89 14.46
C VAL A 168 -3.84 -8.83 15.76
N SER A 169 -3.18 -9.12 16.87
CA SER A 169 -3.81 -8.93 18.19
C SER A 169 -4.05 -7.45 18.47
N SER A 170 -5.08 -7.14 19.26
CA SER A 170 -5.36 -5.76 19.67
C SER A 170 -4.18 -5.10 20.38
N GLU A 171 -3.39 -5.85 21.14
CA GLU A 171 -2.14 -5.38 21.76
C GLU A 171 -1.09 -4.95 20.71
N LEU A 172 -0.94 -5.73 19.64
CA LEU A 172 0.02 -5.41 18.59
C LEU A 172 -0.45 -4.20 17.77
N LEU A 173 -1.76 -4.09 17.50
CA LEU A 173 -2.35 -2.93 16.83
C LEU A 173 -2.02 -1.63 17.59
N VAL A 174 -2.20 -1.60 18.90
CA VAL A 174 -1.87 -0.42 19.73
C VAL A 174 -0.38 -0.06 19.67
N ARG A 175 0.52 -1.02 19.43
CA ARG A 175 1.96 -0.76 19.36
C ARG A 175 2.43 -0.25 18.00
N ILE A 176 1.69 -0.54 16.94
CA ILE A 176 2.06 -0.17 15.56
C ILE A 176 1.33 1.09 15.06
N THR A 177 0.23 1.47 15.69
CA THR A 177 -0.50 2.72 15.43
C THR A 177 0.03 3.84 16.31
#